data_4c929d86b2679ea07eb156987c72b777
#
_entry.id   4c929d86b2679ea07eb156987c72b777
#
_cell.length_a   1.000
_cell.length_b   1.000
_cell.length_c   1.000
_cell.angle_alpha   90.00
_cell.angle_beta   90.00
_cell.angle_gamma   90.00
#
_symmetry.space_group_name_H-M   'P 1'
#
loop_
_entity.id
_entity.type
_entity.pdbx_description
1 polymer ?
#
loop_
_entity_poly.entity_id
_entity_poly.type
_entity_poly.pdbx_seq_one_letter_code
_entity_poly.pdbx_strand_id
1 'polypeptide(L)'
;MRVARFLIETLVVSAIGLSSIAAAVAEPAGPPAGYAIEPKYTKTSPDGAVTIEQYVNKATDDWKWQFWARRQGTFSQLGPEQDDYPAGFAFSNDLNWIVRVQKTGSGEQTLHLYRLGPQGFVAANKKPIGDLAWDYLKSHPDWRKIRKAPEYHETAGLAEGLEDNYRSHGVDWPANRYLVITLWGDADVKGRKPMQTTVVNGWHCRYDLQTGKFDVPARFSADNAKAFVLKSPGAD
;
A
#
# COMPACT_ATOMS: atom_id res chain seq x y z
N MET A 1 14.35 79.84 -36.11
CA MET A 1 14.27 78.57 -36.85
C MET A 1 14.88 77.45 -35.96
N ARG A 2 14.04 76.58 -35.37
CA ARG A 2 14.51 75.42 -34.61
C ARG A 2 13.99 74.20 -35.35
N VAL A 3 14.94 73.37 -35.79
CA VAL A 3 14.66 72.12 -36.51
C VAL A 3 14.53 70.99 -35.44
N ALA A 4 13.32 70.41 -35.38
CA ALA A 4 13.06 69.22 -34.52
C ALA A 4 13.51 67.95 -35.25
N ARG A 5 14.40 67.18 -34.63
CA ARG A 5 14.77 65.85 -35.08
C ARG A 5 13.83 64.81 -34.45
N PHE A 6 13.08 64.11 -35.27
CA PHE A 6 12.33 62.90 -34.88
C PHE A 6 13.27 61.70 -34.84
N LEU A 7 13.40 61.09 -33.67
CA LEU A 7 14.03 59.78 -33.50
C LEU A 7 12.94 58.71 -33.68
N ILE A 8 13.11 57.87 -34.65
CA ILE A 8 12.28 56.68 -34.86
C ILE A 8 12.97 55.54 -34.08
N GLU A 9 12.34 55.14 -32.97
CA GLU A 9 12.74 53.91 -32.26
C GLU A 9 12.10 52.72 -32.94
N THR A 10 12.93 51.85 -33.49
CA THR A 10 12.51 50.57 -34.10
C THR A 10 12.37 49.54 -32.99
N LEU A 11 11.13 49.19 -32.68
CA LEU A 11 10.80 48.13 -31.72
C LEU A 11 11.01 46.75 -32.38
N VAL A 12 12.08 46.06 -32.03
CA VAL A 12 12.31 44.65 -32.43
C VAL A 12 11.51 43.76 -31.49
N VAL A 13 10.37 43.23 -31.94
CA VAL A 13 9.63 42.24 -31.23
C VAL A 13 10.23 40.88 -31.53
N SER A 14 11.04 40.36 -30.57
CA SER A 14 11.52 38.98 -30.62
C SER A 14 10.38 38.03 -30.21
N ALA A 15 9.79 37.33 -31.16
CA ALA A 15 8.84 36.27 -30.95
C ALA A 15 9.62 35.03 -30.39
N ILE A 16 9.59 34.84 -29.09
CA ILE A 16 10.04 33.63 -28.45
C ILE A 16 8.98 32.54 -28.70
N GLY A 17 9.25 31.67 -29.66
CA GLY A 17 8.41 30.52 -29.93
C GLY A 17 8.48 29.53 -28.73
N LEU A 18 7.44 29.54 -27.92
CA LEU A 18 7.19 28.49 -26.93
C LEU A 18 6.82 27.20 -27.68
N SER A 19 7.82 26.39 -27.98
CA SER A 19 7.60 24.99 -28.37
C SER A 19 7.09 24.24 -27.15
N SER A 20 5.78 24.09 -27.04
CA SER A 20 5.16 23.15 -26.11
C SER A 20 5.56 21.74 -26.52
N ILE A 21 6.56 21.18 -25.85
CA ILE A 21 6.84 19.75 -25.88
C ILE A 21 5.64 19.11 -25.16
N ALA A 22 4.64 18.71 -25.93
CA ALA A 22 3.61 17.80 -25.44
C ALA A 22 4.37 16.51 -25.11
N ALA A 23 4.64 16.28 -23.82
CA ALA A 23 5.07 14.97 -23.35
C ALA A 23 3.98 14.00 -23.80
N ALA A 24 4.28 13.13 -24.73
CA ALA A 24 3.41 12.01 -25.08
C ALA A 24 3.21 11.23 -23.79
N VAL A 25 2.02 11.38 -23.19
CA VAL A 25 1.59 10.51 -22.10
C VAL A 25 1.47 9.13 -22.75
N ALA A 26 2.44 8.27 -22.46
CA ALA A 26 2.37 6.89 -22.87
C ALA A 26 1.04 6.34 -22.33
N GLU A 27 0.21 5.79 -23.21
CA GLU A 27 -0.98 5.05 -22.78
C GLU A 27 -0.52 4.06 -21.71
N PRO A 28 -1.24 3.94 -20.58
CA PRO A 28 -0.89 2.97 -19.55
C PRO A 28 -0.87 1.61 -20.23
N ALA A 29 0.33 1.06 -20.42
CA ALA A 29 0.49 -0.24 -20.99
C ALA A 29 -0.28 -1.22 -20.15
N GLY A 30 -1.21 -1.94 -20.74
CA GLY A 30 -1.91 -3.05 -20.10
C GLY A 30 -0.92 -4.14 -19.66
N PRO A 31 -1.41 -5.25 -19.12
CA PRO A 31 -0.57 -6.35 -18.68
C PRO A 31 0.40 -6.81 -19.77
N PRO A 32 1.67 -7.08 -19.46
CA PRO A 32 2.67 -7.42 -20.46
C PRO A 32 2.41 -8.79 -21.09
N ALA A 33 2.96 -8.99 -22.28
CA ALA A 33 2.94 -10.30 -22.95
C ALA A 33 3.54 -11.40 -22.06
N GLY A 34 2.96 -12.59 -22.10
CA GLY A 34 3.39 -13.73 -21.28
C GLY A 34 2.69 -13.86 -19.93
N TYR A 35 1.86 -12.88 -19.56
CA TYR A 35 1.00 -12.95 -18.37
C TYR A 35 -0.43 -13.32 -18.75
N ALA A 36 -1.02 -14.23 -18.00
CA ALA A 36 -2.43 -14.62 -18.13
C ALA A 36 -3.22 -14.18 -16.90
N ILE A 37 -4.43 -13.70 -17.14
CA ILE A 37 -5.35 -13.41 -16.03
C ILE A 37 -5.68 -14.69 -15.25
N GLU A 38 -5.71 -14.59 -13.91
CA GLU A 38 -6.17 -15.66 -13.04
C GLU A 38 -7.55 -15.28 -12.48
N PRO A 39 -8.64 -15.75 -13.10
CA PRO A 39 -9.99 -15.23 -12.84
C PRO A 39 -10.46 -15.39 -11.39
N LYS A 40 -10.00 -16.44 -10.70
CA LYS A 40 -10.39 -16.71 -9.29
C LYS A 40 -9.91 -15.65 -8.32
N TYR A 41 -8.96 -14.82 -8.73
CA TYR A 41 -8.43 -13.70 -7.92
C TYR A 41 -8.88 -12.33 -8.43
N THR A 42 -9.73 -12.29 -9.46
CA THR A 42 -10.35 -11.04 -9.91
C THR A 42 -11.32 -10.54 -8.84
N LYS A 43 -11.24 -9.25 -8.52
CA LYS A 43 -12.13 -8.59 -7.57
C LYS A 43 -12.75 -7.34 -8.18
N THR A 44 -14.08 -7.26 -8.12
CA THR A 44 -14.82 -6.08 -8.57
C THR A 44 -15.37 -5.33 -7.36
N SER A 45 -15.33 -3.99 -7.42
CA SER A 45 -15.94 -3.14 -6.41
C SER A 45 -17.47 -3.36 -6.36
N PRO A 46 -18.14 -3.07 -5.22
CA PRO A 46 -19.57 -3.31 -5.05
C PRO A 46 -20.45 -2.64 -6.09
N ASP A 47 -20.06 -1.50 -6.62
CA ASP A 47 -20.77 -0.75 -7.67
C ASP A 47 -20.35 -1.14 -9.11
N GLY A 48 -19.39 -2.06 -9.27
CA GLY A 48 -18.87 -2.49 -10.55
C GLY A 48 -17.93 -1.51 -11.26
N ALA A 49 -17.64 -0.36 -10.66
CA ALA A 49 -16.85 0.71 -11.30
C ALA A 49 -15.37 0.40 -11.41
N VAL A 50 -14.82 -0.43 -10.49
CA VAL A 50 -13.41 -0.82 -10.45
C VAL A 50 -13.31 -2.34 -10.44
N THR A 51 -12.47 -2.88 -11.32
CA THR A 51 -12.11 -4.29 -11.32
C THR A 51 -10.61 -4.42 -11.11
N ILE A 52 -10.19 -5.22 -10.14
CA ILE A 52 -8.79 -5.61 -9.95
C ILE A 52 -8.59 -6.97 -10.58
N GLU A 53 -7.68 -7.02 -11.52
CA GLU A 53 -7.27 -8.22 -12.24
C GLU A 53 -5.87 -8.61 -11.80
N GLN A 54 -5.68 -9.90 -11.52
CA GLN A 54 -4.38 -10.45 -11.16
C GLN A 54 -3.88 -11.31 -12.31
N TYR A 55 -2.70 -10.99 -12.77
CA TYR A 55 -2.06 -11.65 -13.88
C TYR A 55 -0.86 -12.45 -13.40
N VAL A 56 -0.69 -13.65 -13.89
CA VAL A 56 0.38 -14.55 -13.50
C VAL A 56 1.17 -15.02 -14.71
N ASN A 57 2.48 -14.99 -14.59
CA ASN A 57 3.40 -15.69 -15.48
C ASN A 57 3.88 -16.98 -14.80
N LYS A 58 3.57 -18.13 -15.40
CA LYS A 58 3.91 -19.48 -14.89
C LYS A 58 5.03 -20.13 -15.72
N ALA A 59 5.72 -19.36 -16.54
CA ALA A 59 6.78 -19.88 -17.41
C ALA A 59 8.07 -20.28 -16.66
N THR A 60 8.20 -19.86 -15.40
CA THR A 60 9.32 -20.18 -14.51
C THR A 60 8.81 -20.92 -13.28
N ASP A 61 9.69 -21.59 -12.54
CA ASP A 61 9.35 -22.26 -11.27
C ASP A 61 8.83 -21.25 -10.25
N ASP A 62 9.34 -20.02 -10.27
CA ASP A 62 8.85 -18.90 -9.47
C ASP A 62 7.75 -18.17 -10.23
N TRP A 63 6.52 -18.30 -9.79
CA TRP A 63 5.39 -17.63 -10.41
C TRP A 63 5.48 -16.13 -10.15
N LYS A 64 5.37 -15.34 -11.24
CA LYS A 64 5.41 -13.87 -11.18
C LYS A 64 4.00 -13.31 -11.29
N TRP A 65 3.63 -12.46 -10.35
CA TRP A 65 2.30 -11.87 -10.28
C TRP A 65 2.33 -10.37 -10.55
N GLN A 66 1.37 -9.89 -11.35
CA GLN A 66 1.10 -8.48 -11.54
C GLN A 66 -0.35 -8.17 -11.20
N PHE A 67 -0.58 -6.99 -10.66
CA PHE A 67 -1.87 -6.53 -10.16
C PHE A 67 -2.27 -5.27 -10.89
N TRP A 68 -3.46 -5.28 -11.47
CA TRP A 68 -3.94 -4.18 -12.29
C TRP A 68 -5.37 -3.78 -11.88
N ALA A 69 -5.59 -2.49 -11.60
CA ALA A 69 -6.93 -1.93 -11.45
C ALA A 69 -7.41 -1.41 -12.80
N ARG A 70 -8.60 -1.83 -13.21
CA ARG A 70 -9.27 -1.32 -14.40
C ARG A 70 -10.48 -0.48 -13.98
N ARG A 71 -10.52 0.77 -14.44
CA ARG A 71 -11.63 1.71 -14.22
C ARG A 71 -11.91 2.47 -15.50
N GLN A 72 -13.15 2.39 -16.04
CA GLN A 72 -13.56 3.12 -17.26
C GLN A 72 -12.58 2.92 -18.45
N GLY A 73 -12.06 1.71 -18.62
CA GLY A 73 -11.10 1.39 -19.67
C GLY A 73 -9.63 1.75 -19.37
N THR A 74 -9.36 2.51 -18.30
CA THR A 74 -7.99 2.83 -17.88
C THR A 74 -7.42 1.72 -16.99
N PHE A 75 -6.20 1.29 -17.28
CA PHE A 75 -5.44 0.34 -16.47
C PHE A 75 -4.44 1.08 -15.59
N SER A 76 -4.33 0.67 -14.34
CA SER A 76 -3.35 1.17 -13.37
C SER A 76 -2.66 -0.01 -12.73
N GLN A 77 -1.34 -0.11 -12.86
CA GLN A 77 -0.58 -1.14 -12.18
C GLN A 77 -0.50 -0.85 -10.68
N LEU A 78 -0.89 -1.81 -9.86
CA LEU A 78 -0.91 -1.68 -8.40
C LEU A 78 0.42 -2.20 -7.80
N GLY A 79 1.48 -1.43 -8.02
CA GLY A 79 2.82 -1.68 -7.51
C GLY A 79 3.65 -2.63 -8.35
N PRO A 80 4.83 -3.01 -7.88
CA PRO A 80 5.74 -3.89 -8.61
C PRO A 80 5.20 -5.31 -8.70
N GLU A 81 5.77 -6.07 -9.61
CA GLU A 81 5.62 -7.51 -9.70
C GLU A 81 6.00 -8.19 -8.40
N GLN A 82 5.32 -9.28 -8.09
CA GLN A 82 5.50 -10.06 -6.86
C GLN A 82 5.72 -11.53 -7.18
N ASP A 83 6.63 -12.13 -6.44
CA ASP A 83 6.93 -13.55 -6.55
C ASP A 83 5.94 -14.41 -5.76
N ASP A 84 5.64 -15.58 -6.26
CA ASP A 84 4.96 -16.72 -5.65
C ASP A 84 3.51 -16.52 -5.21
N TYR A 85 3.08 -15.32 -4.82
CA TYR A 85 1.79 -15.15 -4.16
C TYR A 85 0.87 -14.16 -4.85
N PRO A 86 -0.41 -14.52 -5.03
CA PRO A 86 -1.46 -13.55 -5.33
C PRO A 86 -1.68 -12.62 -4.13
N ALA A 87 -2.43 -11.55 -4.34
CA ALA A 87 -2.74 -10.56 -3.31
C ALA A 87 -4.22 -10.50 -2.98
N GLY A 88 -4.55 -10.11 -1.74
CA GLY A 88 -5.87 -9.66 -1.34
C GLY A 88 -6.06 -8.17 -1.61
N PHE A 89 -7.33 -7.73 -1.77
CA PHE A 89 -7.64 -6.32 -2.02
C PHE A 89 -8.87 -5.88 -1.24
N ALA A 90 -8.85 -4.61 -0.81
CA ALA A 90 -9.99 -3.91 -0.25
C ALA A 90 -10.17 -2.55 -0.94
N PHE A 91 -11.44 -2.12 -1.03
CA PHE A 91 -11.82 -0.79 -1.53
C PHE A 91 -12.35 0.06 -0.39
N SER A 92 -12.04 1.36 -0.40
CA SER A 92 -12.83 2.31 0.40
C SER A 92 -14.25 2.45 -0.16
N ASN A 93 -15.22 2.84 0.67
CA ASN A 93 -16.61 2.98 0.23
C ASN A 93 -16.81 4.02 -0.88
N ASP A 94 -15.95 5.05 -0.91
CA ASP A 94 -15.95 6.09 -1.95
C ASP A 94 -15.13 5.71 -3.19
N LEU A 95 -14.52 4.51 -3.20
CA LEU A 95 -13.67 3.98 -4.26
C LEU A 95 -12.48 4.88 -4.65
N ASN A 96 -12.09 5.78 -3.77
CA ASN A 96 -10.92 6.63 -3.96
C ASN A 96 -9.63 5.95 -3.52
N TRP A 97 -9.74 4.84 -2.78
CA TRP A 97 -8.61 4.12 -2.23
C TRP A 97 -8.72 2.61 -2.43
N ILE A 98 -7.56 2.00 -2.64
CA ILE A 98 -7.39 0.54 -2.69
C ILE A 98 -6.29 0.17 -1.71
N VAL A 99 -6.51 -0.87 -0.90
CA VAL A 99 -5.45 -1.56 -0.15
C VAL A 99 -5.18 -2.89 -0.83
N ARG A 100 -3.90 -3.18 -1.10
CA ARG A 100 -3.40 -4.50 -1.45
C ARG A 100 -2.78 -5.13 -0.21
N VAL A 101 -3.25 -6.31 0.14
CA VAL A 101 -2.69 -7.17 1.19
C VAL A 101 -1.77 -8.16 0.50
N GLN A 102 -0.47 -8.03 0.73
CA GLN A 102 0.55 -8.81 0.04
C GLN A 102 1.30 -9.72 1.00
N LYS A 103 1.26 -11.01 0.74
CA LYS A 103 2.15 -11.98 1.38
C LYS A 103 3.58 -11.76 0.89
N THR A 104 4.53 -11.71 1.81
CA THR A 104 5.95 -11.48 1.53
C THR A 104 6.83 -12.65 1.94
N GLY A 105 6.29 -13.59 2.72
CA GLY A 105 7.01 -14.76 3.20
C GLY A 105 6.09 -15.75 3.91
N SER A 106 6.68 -16.75 4.59
CA SER A 106 5.93 -17.70 5.40
C SER A 106 5.45 -17.03 6.69
N GLY A 107 4.16 -16.67 6.74
CA GLY A 107 3.58 -15.97 7.89
C GLY A 107 3.79 -14.47 7.88
N GLU A 108 4.37 -13.91 6.83
CA GLU A 108 4.60 -12.48 6.68
C GLU A 108 3.72 -11.88 5.60
N GLN A 109 3.22 -10.68 5.85
CA GLN A 109 2.50 -9.87 4.87
C GLN A 109 2.63 -8.39 5.17
N THR A 110 2.49 -7.57 4.13
CA THR A 110 2.42 -6.12 4.24
C THR A 110 1.22 -5.56 3.49
N LEU A 111 0.96 -4.29 3.70
CA LEU A 111 -0.13 -3.54 3.07
C LEU A 111 0.45 -2.49 2.14
N HIS A 112 -0.10 -2.41 0.92
CA HIS A 112 0.16 -1.31 0.00
C HIS A 112 -1.10 -0.46 -0.14
N LEU A 113 -0.96 0.84 -0.14
CA LEU A 113 -2.06 1.79 -0.27
C LEU A 113 -1.97 2.54 -1.58
N TYR A 114 -3.08 2.59 -2.31
CA TYR A 114 -3.22 3.31 -3.57
C TYR A 114 -4.37 4.29 -3.48
N ARG A 115 -4.18 5.46 -4.08
CA ARG A 115 -5.22 6.47 -4.21
C ARG A 115 -5.60 6.69 -5.67
N LEU A 116 -6.85 7.03 -5.91
CA LEU A 116 -7.30 7.46 -7.22
C LEU A 116 -6.72 8.83 -7.55
N GLY A 117 -6.01 8.91 -8.67
CA GLY A 117 -5.51 10.13 -9.29
C GLY A 117 -6.18 10.40 -10.63
N PRO A 118 -5.80 11.47 -11.33
CA PRO A 118 -6.40 11.84 -12.62
C PRO A 118 -6.24 10.79 -13.72
N GLN A 119 -5.19 9.98 -13.65
CA GLN A 119 -4.84 8.94 -14.65
C GLN A 119 -5.04 7.51 -14.11
N GLY A 120 -5.80 7.32 -13.04
CA GLY A 120 -6.02 6.03 -12.38
C GLY A 120 -5.36 5.94 -11.01
N PHE A 121 -5.23 4.72 -10.50
CA PHE A 121 -4.70 4.50 -9.16
C PHE A 121 -3.17 4.62 -9.13
N VAL A 122 -2.66 5.34 -8.15
CA VAL A 122 -1.23 5.54 -7.90
C VAL A 122 -0.87 5.20 -6.46
N ALA A 123 0.34 4.72 -6.22
CA ALA A 123 0.81 4.45 -4.86
C ALA A 123 0.74 5.72 -4.00
N ALA A 124 0.12 5.62 -2.83
CA ALA A 124 -0.04 6.75 -1.91
C ALA A 124 1.26 7.04 -1.13
N ASN A 125 2.11 6.04 -0.96
CA ASN A 125 3.34 6.12 -0.19
C ASN A 125 4.50 5.47 -0.96
N LYS A 126 5.73 5.91 -0.67
CA LYS A 126 6.95 5.32 -1.25
C LYS A 126 7.24 3.92 -0.70
N LYS A 127 6.93 3.70 0.59
CA LYS A 127 7.01 2.40 1.25
C LYS A 127 5.60 1.81 1.39
N PRO A 128 5.46 0.48 1.52
CA PRO A 128 4.22 -0.14 1.94
C PRO A 128 3.67 0.53 3.21
N ILE A 129 2.35 0.72 3.26
CA ILE A 129 1.72 1.34 4.45
C ILE A 129 1.84 0.42 5.68
N GLY A 130 1.93 -0.90 5.48
CA GLY A 130 2.19 -1.86 6.54
C GLY A 130 3.55 -1.65 7.18
N ASP A 131 4.60 -1.43 6.37
CA ASP A 131 5.96 -1.16 6.86
C ASP A 131 6.01 0.19 7.60
N LEU A 132 5.29 1.21 7.10
CA LEU A 132 5.18 2.49 7.79
C LEU A 132 4.44 2.36 9.14
N ALA A 133 3.46 1.46 9.24
CA ALA A 133 2.78 1.19 10.51
C ALA A 133 3.73 0.50 11.52
N TRP A 134 4.61 -0.39 11.05
CA TRP A 134 5.68 -0.96 11.87
C TRP A 134 6.71 0.08 12.30
N ASP A 135 7.14 0.97 11.40
CA ASP A 135 8.03 2.10 11.74
C ASP A 135 7.37 2.98 12.83
N TYR A 136 6.06 3.22 12.71
CA TYR A 136 5.30 3.97 13.70
C TYR A 136 5.25 3.24 15.06
N LEU A 137 4.93 1.94 15.11
CA LEU A 137 4.98 1.16 16.35
C LEU A 137 6.37 1.21 16.99
N LYS A 138 7.45 1.04 16.21
CA LYS A 138 8.84 1.09 16.70
C LYS A 138 9.19 2.45 17.32
N SER A 139 8.55 3.52 16.89
CA SER A 139 8.68 4.86 17.48
C SER A 139 7.75 5.11 18.68
N HIS A 140 6.70 4.31 18.84
CA HIS A 140 5.70 4.47 19.89
C HIS A 140 6.23 4.04 21.28
N PRO A 141 5.81 4.67 22.39
CA PRO A 141 6.23 4.27 23.73
C PRO A 141 6.00 2.79 24.07
N ASP A 142 4.96 2.19 23.49
CA ASP A 142 4.64 0.77 23.67
C ASP A 142 5.74 -0.16 23.21
N TRP A 143 6.52 0.21 22.18
CA TRP A 143 7.66 -0.58 21.70
C TRP A 143 8.70 -0.88 22.76
N ARG A 144 8.83 -0.02 23.78
CA ARG A 144 9.76 -0.23 24.91
C ARG A 144 9.39 -1.43 25.77
N LYS A 145 8.15 -1.92 25.67
CA LYS A 145 7.64 -3.09 26.40
C LYS A 145 8.04 -4.40 25.75
N ILE A 146 8.49 -4.36 24.48
CA ILE A 146 8.80 -5.54 23.72
C ILE A 146 10.22 -6.00 24.02
N ARG A 147 10.39 -7.31 24.15
CA ARG A 147 11.71 -7.93 24.28
C ARG A 147 12.49 -7.69 22.99
N LYS A 148 13.72 -7.18 23.12
CA LYS A 148 14.62 -7.06 21.97
C LYS A 148 14.94 -8.42 21.39
N ALA A 149 14.74 -8.56 20.08
CA ALA A 149 15.14 -9.71 19.30
C ALA A 149 16.05 -9.26 18.15
N PRO A 150 16.93 -10.12 17.64
CA PRO A 150 17.81 -9.79 16.53
C PRO A 150 17.01 -9.54 15.25
N GLU A 151 15.87 -10.22 15.08
CA GLU A 151 15.03 -10.17 13.90
C GLU A 151 13.57 -10.36 14.29
N TYR A 152 12.66 -9.67 13.57
CA TYR A 152 11.22 -9.79 13.72
C TYR A 152 10.61 -10.14 12.38
N HIS A 153 9.70 -11.10 12.36
CA HIS A 153 8.81 -11.40 11.24
C HIS A 153 7.58 -10.50 11.35
N GLU A 154 7.54 -9.47 10.52
CA GLU A 154 6.57 -8.38 10.62
C GLU A 154 5.37 -8.65 9.72
N THR A 155 4.19 -8.65 10.31
CA THR A 155 2.92 -8.82 9.60
C THR A 155 2.01 -7.63 9.86
N ALA A 156 1.48 -7.05 8.80
CA ALA A 156 0.48 -6.00 8.86
C ALA A 156 -0.79 -6.42 8.12
N GLY A 157 -1.94 -6.13 8.71
CA GLY A 157 -3.22 -6.42 8.10
C GLY A 157 -4.25 -5.33 8.39
N LEU A 158 -5.38 -5.39 7.72
CA LEU A 158 -6.53 -4.54 8.06
C LEU A 158 -7.19 -5.06 9.32
N ALA A 159 -7.56 -4.17 10.24
CA ALA A 159 -8.14 -4.55 11.52
C ALA A 159 -9.54 -5.16 11.40
N GLU A 160 -10.24 -4.89 10.31
CA GLU A 160 -11.60 -5.32 10.09
C GLU A 160 -11.65 -6.26 8.88
N GLY A 161 -12.19 -7.47 9.05
CA GLY A 161 -12.49 -8.40 7.96
C GLY A 161 -11.34 -9.26 7.43
N LEU A 162 -10.33 -9.53 8.21
CA LEU A 162 -9.14 -10.30 7.79
C LEU A 162 -9.29 -11.82 7.85
N GLU A 163 -10.46 -12.37 7.75
CA GLU A 163 -10.63 -13.83 7.85
C GLU A 163 -9.99 -14.62 6.71
N ASP A 164 -9.69 -13.99 5.56
CA ASP A 164 -9.02 -14.68 4.46
C ASP A 164 -8.17 -13.73 3.60
N ASN A 165 -6.88 -13.66 3.87
CA ASN A 165 -5.93 -12.72 3.27
C ASN A 165 -5.75 -12.88 1.76
N TYR A 166 -6.09 -14.02 1.19
CA TYR A 166 -5.83 -14.35 -0.22
C TYR A 166 -7.08 -14.40 -1.06
N ARG A 167 -8.23 -14.54 -0.43
CA ARG A 167 -9.49 -14.61 -1.15
C ARG A 167 -10.11 -13.23 -1.14
N SER A 168 -10.56 -12.80 -2.29
CA SER A 168 -11.20 -11.52 -2.56
C SER A 168 -12.53 -11.31 -1.83
N HIS A 169 -12.69 -11.85 -0.64
CA HIS A 169 -13.88 -11.65 0.18
C HIS A 169 -13.83 -10.25 0.75
N GLY A 170 -14.92 -9.54 0.65
CA GLY A 170 -15.02 -8.14 0.97
C GLY A 170 -14.43 -7.80 2.33
N VAL A 171 -13.26 -7.23 2.32
CA VAL A 171 -12.72 -6.57 3.49
C VAL A 171 -13.53 -5.30 3.64
N ASP A 172 -14.30 -5.20 4.71
CA ASP A 172 -15.03 -3.99 5.00
C ASP A 172 -14.06 -2.89 5.41
N TRP A 173 -14.07 -1.84 4.63
CA TRP A 173 -13.38 -0.59 4.94
C TRP A 173 -14.43 0.50 5.17
N PRO A 174 -15.02 0.58 6.36
CA PRO A 174 -16.23 1.36 6.60
C PRO A 174 -16.00 2.87 6.62
N ALA A 175 -14.75 3.33 6.78
CA ALA A 175 -14.44 4.73 6.95
C ALA A 175 -13.61 5.28 5.78
N ASN A 176 -14.15 6.23 5.02
CA ASN A 176 -13.43 6.86 3.89
C ASN A 176 -12.22 7.71 4.33
N ARG A 177 -12.10 8.04 5.60
CA ARG A 177 -11.01 8.86 6.12
C ARG A 177 -9.89 8.07 6.78
N TYR A 178 -10.22 6.95 7.40
CA TYR A 178 -9.28 6.25 8.26
C TYR A 178 -9.10 4.81 7.81
N LEU A 179 -7.85 4.39 7.76
CA LEU A 179 -7.46 3.00 7.61
C LEU A 179 -6.99 2.48 8.97
N VAL A 180 -7.63 1.45 9.48
CA VAL A 180 -7.21 0.79 10.71
C VAL A 180 -6.34 -0.42 10.38
N ILE A 181 -5.13 -0.42 10.95
CA ILE A 181 -4.11 -1.43 10.69
C ILE A 181 -3.86 -2.20 11.98
N THR A 182 -3.78 -3.52 11.85
CA THR A 182 -3.36 -4.42 12.92
C THR A 182 -2.00 -4.98 12.62
N LEU A 183 -1.14 -5.03 13.63
CA LEU A 183 0.21 -5.55 13.53
C LEU A 183 0.35 -6.83 14.35
N TRP A 184 1.00 -7.84 13.74
CA TRP A 184 1.42 -9.07 14.40
C TRP A 184 2.90 -9.28 14.12
N GLY A 185 3.65 -9.73 15.11
CA GLY A 185 5.06 -9.95 14.95
C GLY A 185 5.56 -11.12 15.78
N ASP A 186 6.34 -11.97 15.14
CA ASP A 186 7.08 -13.03 15.77
C ASP A 186 8.57 -12.70 15.83
N ALA A 187 9.26 -13.22 16.83
CA ALA A 187 10.70 -13.08 16.95
C ALA A 187 11.37 -14.44 16.95
N ASP A 188 12.51 -14.54 16.27
CA ASP A 188 13.36 -15.69 16.34
C ASP A 188 14.10 -15.75 17.70
N VAL A 189 13.89 -16.85 18.41
CA VAL A 189 14.57 -17.09 19.69
C VAL A 189 15.61 -18.20 19.51
N LYS A 190 16.89 -17.84 19.47
CA LYS A 190 17.99 -18.80 19.34
C LYS A 190 17.92 -19.86 20.44
N GLY A 191 18.02 -21.13 20.04
CA GLY A 191 18.12 -22.28 20.94
C GLY A 191 16.80 -22.83 21.47
N ARG A 192 15.65 -22.38 20.95
CA ARG A 192 14.32 -22.93 21.32
C ARG A 192 13.60 -23.55 20.12
N LYS A 193 12.76 -24.55 20.41
CA LYS A 193 11.76 -25.08 19.47
C LYS A 193 10.38 -24.87 20.11
N PRO A 194 9.40 -24.22 19.43
CA PRO A 194 9.56 -23.59 18.11
C PRO A 194 10.51 -22.39 18.18
N MET A 195 11.24 -22.11 17.09
CA MET A 195 12.22 -21.02 17.02
C MET A 195 11.54 -19.65 17.05
N GLN A 196 10.29 -19.55 16.68
CA GLN A 196 9.51 -18.33 16.64
C GLN A 196 8.65 -18.16 17.88
N THR A 197 8.62 -16.96 18.43
CA THR A 197 7.76 -16.58 19.57
C THR A 197 7.03 -15.32 19.21
N THR A 198 5.70 -15.32 19.31
CA THR A 198 4.88 -14.14 19.13
C THR A 198 5.27 -13.07 20.14
N VAL A 199 5.64 -11.90 19.66
CA VAL A 199 6.05 -10.74 20.47
C VAL A 199 5.05 -9.58 20.38
N VAL A 200 4.37 -9.45 19.24
CA VAL A 200 3.25 -8.52 19.02
C VAL A 200 2.05 -9.34 18.54
N ASN A 201 0.95 -9.24 19.23
CA ASN A 201 -0.28 -9.96 18.88
C ASN A 201 -1.46 -9.00 18.82
N GLY A 202 -1.69 -8.43 17.64
CA GLY A 202 -2.86 -7.59 17.41
C GLY A 202 -2.73 -6.16 17.96
N TRP A 203 -1.59 -5.50 17.78
CA TRP A 203 -1.48 -4.07 18.07
C TRP A 203 -2.13 -3.24 16.97
N HIS A 204 -2.97 -2.28 17.34
CA HIS A 204 -3.77 -1.49 16.41
C HIS A 204 -3.29 -0.05 16.34
N CYS A 205 -3.22 0.47 15.12
CA CYS A 205 -3.07 1.89 14.84
C CYS A 205 -4.05 2.34 13.74
N ARG A 206 -4.18 3.64 13.59
CA ARG A 206 -5.02 4.26 12.57
C ARG A 206 -4.18 5.17 11.70
N TYR A 207 -4.38 5.09 10.40
CA TYR A 207 -3.79 6.01 9.43
C TYR A 207 -4.87 6.95 8.89
N ASP A 208 -4.66 8.25 9.00
CA ASP A 208 -5.56 9.26 8.44
C ASP A 208 -5.18 9.51 6.98
N LEU A 209 -6.06 9.12 6.07
CA LEU A 209 -5.89 9.23 4.62
C LEU A 209 -5.80 10.67 4.11
N GLN A 210 -6.32 11.63 4.86
CA GLN A 210 -6.28 13.06 4.51
C GLN A 210 -4.96 13.70 4.92
N THR A 211 -4.46 13.37 6.12
CA THR A 211 -3.26 14.02 6.68
C THR A 211 -1.99 13.20 6.49
N GLY A 212 -2.09 11.92 6.13
CA GLY A 212 -0.96 11.02 5.99
C GLY A 212 -0.27 10.68 7.32
N LYS A 213 -0.99 10.75 8.45
CA LYS A 213 -0.43 10.53 9.78
C LYS A 213 -1.04 9.32 10.46
N PHE A 214 -0.20 8.66 11.27
CA PHE A 214 -0.65 7.62 12.19
C PHE A 214 -1.05 8.20 13.53
N ASP A 215 -2.03 7.56 14.17
CA ASP A 215 -2.38 7.77 15.58
C ASP A 215 -2.89 6.46 16.22
N VAL A 216 -2.98 6.47 17.56
CA VAL A 216 -3.59 5.40 18.35
C VAL A 216 -4.78 5.98 19.08
N PRO A 217 -6.02 5.83 18.55
CA PRO A 217 -7.23 6.27 19.25
C PRO A 217 -7.40 5.59 20.60
N ALA A 218 -7.98 6.29 21.56
CA ALA A 218 -8.20 5.78 22.92
C ALA A 218 -8.96 4.43 22.94
N ARG A 219 -9.84 4.19 21.97
CA ARG A 219 -10.58 2.91 21.83
C ARG A 219 -9.67 1.69 21.69
N PHE A 220 -8.43 1.85 21.17
CA PHE A 220 -7.47 0.77 21.02
C PHE A 220 -6.57 0.56 22.25
N SER A 221 -6.61 1.46 23.24
CA SER A 221 -5.66 1.43 24.36
C SER A 221 -5.73 0.14 25.17
N ALA A 222 -6.93 -0.41 25.39
CA ALA A 222 -7.12 -1.63 26.17
C ALA A 222 -6.61 -2.87 25.45
N ASP A 223 -6.81 -2.95 24.14
CA ASP A 223 -6.35 -4.07 23.31
C ASP A 223 -4.84 -3.97 23.07
N ASN A 224 -4.33 -2.78 22.75
CA ASN A 224 -2.91 -2.54 22.59
C ASN A 224 -2.10 -2.82 23.86
N ALA A 225 -2.69 -2.60 25.05
CA ALA A 225 -2.04 -2.95 26.30
C ALA A 225 -1.80 -4.46 26.45
N LYS A 226 -2.62 -5.30 25.80
CA LYS A 226 -2.53 -6.77 25.82
C LYS A 226 -1.75 -7.32 24.62
N ALA A 227 -1.45 -6.48 23.62
CA ALA A 227 -0.84 -6.90 22.38
C ALA A 227 0.62 -7.39 22.53
N PHE A 228 1.26 -7.14 23.68
CA PHE A 228 2.66 -7.51 23.87
C PHE A 228 2.79 -8.77 24.72
N VAL A 229 3.44 -9.77 24.15
CA VAL A 229 3.78 -10.98 24.90
C VAL A 229 5.10 -10.75 25.61
N LEU A 230 5.03 -10.40 26.89
CA LEU A 230 6.18 -9.98 27.69
C LEU A 230 7.03 -11.11 28.24
N LYS A 231 6.55 -12.36 28.20
CA LYS A 231 7.26 -13.53 28.72
C LYS A 231 7.40 -14.60 27.64
N SER A 232 8.61 -15.11 27.50
CA SER A 232 8.80 -16.38 26.81
C SER A 232 8.06 -17.47 27.56
N PRO A 233 7.21 -18.31 26.94
CA PRO A 233 6.71 -19.52 27.58
C PRO A 233 7.91 -20.33 28.11
N GLY A 234 7.97 -20.54 29.43
CA GLY A 234 9.02 -21.36 30.07
C GLY A 234 10.29 -20.60 30.51
N ALA A 235 10.18 -19.35 30.90
CA ALA A 235 11.22 -18.61 31.64
C ALA A 235 10.83 -18.50 33.12
N ASP A 236 10.45 -19.60 33.74
CA ASP A 236 10.37 -19.81 35.18
C ASP A 236 11.52 -20.72 35.61
#